data_65af127f424ab2503a8c73a935d62b57
#
_entry.id   65af127f424ab2503a8c73a935d62b57
#
_cell.length_a   1.000
_cell.length_b   1.000
_cell.length_c   1.000
_cell.angle_alpha   90.00
_cell.angle_beta   90.00
_cell.angle_gamma   90.00
#
_symmetry.space_group_name_H-M   'P 1'
#
loop_
_entity.id
_entity.type
_entity.pdbx_description
1 polymer ?
#
loop_
_entity_poly.entity_id
_entity_poly.type
_entity_poly.pdbx_seq_one_letter_code
_entity_poly.pdbx_strand_id
1 'polypeptide(L)'
;MRRQISVLSLVALLPLPAAAHHPMGGAMPQTLWQGFASGIGHPVIGLDHLAFLLAAGVLAAALPRNQAFRAMVGFLAAGMLGLTLHMAGIGLGMTEALVAASVLLAGLALLIAKRVSAPALLAGFALAGLFHGHAFAEAVIGAEATPILAYLAGLAVVQGALMLGAMALARQSSRARWLRPAMGAAASLAGAGFFVVALVG
;
A
#
# COMPACT_ATOMS: atom_id res chain seq x y z
N MET A 1 1.33 39.34 -10.56
CA MET A 1 1.01 38.20 -11.44
C MET A 1 0.58 37.02 -10.58
N ARG A 2 -0.73 36.78 -10.44
CA ARG A 2 -1.26 35.59 -9.78
C ARG A 2 -1.07 34.41 -10.73
N ARG A 3 -0.24 33.44 -10.36
CA ARG A 3 -0.14 32.16 -11.08
C ARG A 3 -1.48 31.43 -10.93
N GLN A 4 -2.25 31.41 -11.99
CA GLN A 4 -3.36 30.47 -12.13
C GLN A 4 -2.71 29.08 -12.25
N ILE A 5 -2.72 28.32 -11.16
CA ILE A 5 -2.45 26.89 -11.19
C ILE A 5 -3.67 26.32 -11.92
N SER A 6 -3.45 25.95 -13.17
CA SER A 6 -4.52 25.45 -14.03
C SER A 6 -5.07 24.18 -13.43
N VAL A 7 -6.40 24.10 -13.30
CA VAL A 7 -7.13 22.88 -12.87
C VAL A 7 -6.74 21.66 -13.73
N LEU A 8 -6.30 21.88 -14.98
CA LEU A 8 -5.73 20.84 -15.83
C LEU A 8 -4.48 20.16 -15.25
N SER A 9 -3.64 20.86 -14.45
CA SER A 9 -2.47 20.22 -13.83
C SER A 9 -2.83 19.31 -12.67
N LEU A 10 -4.01 19.50 -12.07
CA LEU A 10 -4.54 18.61 -11.02
C LEU A 10 -5.19 17.35 -11.61
N VAL A 11 -5.79 17.46 -12.80
CA VAL A 11 -6.42 16.34 -13.52
C VAL A 11 -5.37 15.37 -14.06
N ALA A 12 -4.15 15.84 -14.38
CA ALA A 12 -3.05 14.99 -14.85
C ALA A 12 -2.46 14.06 -13.74
N LEU A 13 -2.88 14.25 -12.48
CA LEU A 13 -2.50 13.41 -11.34
C LEU A 13 -3.63 12.43 -10.95
N LEU A 14 -4.73 12.38 -11.71
CA LEU A 14 -5.77 11.38 -11.46
C LEU A 14 -5.23 10.00 -11.87
N PRO A 15 -5.36 9.00 -10.98
CA PRO A 15 -4.93 7.64 -11.29
C PRO A 15 -5.72 7.12 -12.49
N LEU A 16 -5.00 6.50 -13.42
CA LEU A 16 -5.60 5.75 -14.52
C LEU A 16 -6.36 4.54 -13.94
N PRO A 17 -7.41 4.05 -14.62
CA PRO A 17 -8.24 2.94 -14.12
C PRO A 17 -7.41 1.69 -13.78
N ALA A 18 -7.95 0.83 -12.90
CA ALA A 18 -7.32 -0.35 -12.30
C ALA A 18 -6.53 -1.28 -13.26
N ALA A 19 -6.83 -1.26 -14.54
CA ALA A 19 -6.07 -1.97 -15.58
C ALA A 19 -4.57 -1.60 -15.64
N ALA A 20 -4.15 -0.47 -15.05
CA ALA A 20 -2.75 -0.03 -14.99
C ALA A 20 -1.90 -0.78 -13.94
N HIS A 21 -2.52 -1.55 -13.04
CA HIS A 21 -1.82 -2.18 -11.92
C HIS A 21 -1.24 -3.57 -12.25
N HIS A 22 -1.41 -4.06 -13.47
CA HIS A 22 -0.86 -5.36 -13.87
C HIS A 22 0.58 -5.21 -14.38
N PRO A 23 1.60 -5.68 -13.63
CA PRO A 23 3.02 -5.56 -14.01
C PRO A 23 3.37 -6.19 -15.36
N MET A 24 2.52 -7.08 -15.85
CA MET A 24 2.68 -7.79 -17.12
C MET A 24 1.63 -7.37 -18.17
N GLY A 25 1.10 -6.14 -18.08
CA GLY A 25 0.09 -5.66 -19.04
C GLY A 25 -1.19 -6.48 -19.05
N GLY A 26 -1.58 -7.08 -17.92
CA GLY A 26 -2.76 -7.93 -17.78
C GLY A 26 -2.51 -9.41 -18.07
N ALA A 27 -1.31 -9.80 -18.49
CA ALA A 27 -0.95 -11.21 -18.68
C ALA A 27 -0.70 -11.90 -17.34
N MET A 28 -1.19 -13.12 -17.21
CA MET A 28 -0.99 -13.96 -16.04
C MET A 28 0.44 -14.51 -15.98
N PRO A 29 1.12 -14.49 -14.84
CA PRO A 29 2.47 -15.05 -14.73
C PRO A 29 2.43 -16.59 -14.90
N GLN A 30 3.29 -17.12 -15.79
CA GLN A 30 3.36 -18.54 -16.13
C GLN A 30 4.62 -19.22 -15.59
N THR A 31 5.62 -18.45 -15.19
CA THR A 31 6.90 -18.97 -14.68
C THR A 31 7.20 -18.43 -13.29
N LEU A 32 8.07 -19.12 -12.56
CA LEU A 32 8.56 -18.67 -11.26
C LEU A 32 9.12 -17.24 -11.33
N TRP A 33 9.93 -16.93 -12.36
CA TRP A 33 10.49 -15.59 -12.52
C TRP A 33 9.43 -14.52 -12.80
N GLN A 34 8.45 -14.83 -13.66
CA GLN A 34 7.35 -13.90 -13.94
C GLN A 34 6.51 -13.64 -12.67
N GLY A 35 6.23 -14.70 -11.90
CA GLY A 35 5.55 -14.56 -10.61
C GLY A 35 6.32 -13.65 -9.66
N PHE A 36 7.61 -13.91 -9.45
CA PHE A 36 8.44 -13.11 -8.56
C PHE A 36 8.55 -11.65 -9.00
N ALA A 37 8.84 -11.40 -10.28
CA ALA A 37 8.93 -10.06 -10.83
C ALA A 37 7.59 -9.30 -10.75
N SER A 38 6.47 -9.98 -11.00
CA SER A 38 5.13 -9.42 -10.84
C SER A 38 4.84 -9.05 -9.38
N GLY A 39 5.25 -9.92 -8.42
CA GLY A 39 5.12 -9.64 -6.99
C GLY A 39 5.93 -8.42 -6.54
N ILE A 40 7.12 -8.21 -7.08
CA ILE A 40 7.91 -6.99 -6.82
C ILE A 40 7.27 -5.78 -7.50
N GLY A 41 6.83 -5.91 -8.75
CA GLY A 41 6.33 -4.82 -9.56
C GLY A 41 4.99 -4.27 -9.07
N HIS A 42 4.06 -5.13 -8.66
CA HIS A 42 2.69 -4.74 -8.34
C HIS A 42 2.60 -3.62 -7.29
N PRO A 43 3.22 -3.75 -6.10
CA PRO A 43 3.13 -2.67 -5.09
C PRO A 43 3.91 -1.40 -5.46
N VAL A 44 4.79 -1.46 -6.45
CA VAL A 44 5.57 -0.30 -6.92
C VAL A 44 4.82 0.45 -8.01
N ILE A 45 4.14 -0.27 -8.90
CA ILE A 45 3.34 0.29 -10.00
C ILE A 45 2.00 0.82 -9.48
N GLY A 46 1.37 0.11 -8.52
CA GLY A 46 0.17 0.56 -7.83
C GLY A 46 0.51 1.72 -6.88
N LEU A 47 0.24 2.96 -7.32
CA LEU A 47 0.63 4.16 -6.58
C LEU A 47 -0.06 4.28 -5.21
N ASP A 48 -1.24 3.73 -5.06
CA ASP A 48 -1.97 3.62 -3.79
C ASP A 48 -1.26 2.66 -2.84
N HIS A 49 -0.89 1.47 -3.31
CA HIS A 49 -0.10 0.52 -2.54
C HIS A 49 1.26 1.10 -2.13
N LEU A 50 1.96 1.73 -3.08
CA LEU A 50 3.25 2.37 -2.80
C LEU A 50 3.11 3.47 -1.76
N ALA A 51 2.12 4.35 -1.91
CA ALA A 51 1.85 5.45 -0.97
C ALA A 51 1.55 4.91 0.43
N PHE A 52 0.74 3.84 0.54
CA PHE A 52 0.49 3.19 1.82
C PHE A 52 1.77 2.64 2.44
N LEU A 53 2.56 1.86 1.71
CA LEU A 53 3.76 1.20 2.25
C LEU A 53 4.79 2.21 2.76
N LEU A 54 4.98 3.32 2.04
CA LEU A 54 5.87 4.40 2.48
C LEU A 54 5.32 5.12 3.73
N ALA A 55 4.02 5.43 3.76
CA ALA A 55 3.37 6.06 4.92
C ALA A 55 3.40 5.11 6.13
N ALA A 56 3.13 3.83 5.95
CA ALA A 56 3.18 2.80 6.98
C ALA A 56 4.59 2.67 7.58
N GLY A 57 5.64 2.67 6.75
CA GLY A 57 7.02 2.67 7.22
C GLY A 57 7.34 3.89 8.11
N VAL A 58 6.89 5.09 7.68
CA VAL A 58 7.05 6.32 8.48
C VAL A 58 6.24 6.27 9.78
N LEU A 59 5.02 5.71 9.78
CA LEU A 59 4.22 5.47 10.99
C LEU A 59 4.93 4.51 11.95
N ALA A 60 5.47 3.41 11.43
CA ALA A 60 6.20 2.42 12.21
C ALA A 60 7.45 3.01 12.90
N ALA A 61 8.03 4.06 12.33
CA ALA A 61 9.16 4.76 12.96
C ALA A 61 8.82 5.38 14.32
N ALA A 62 7.54 5.70 14.58
CA ALA A 62 7.07 6.22 15.87
C ALA A 62 6.88 5.15 16.96
N LEU A 63 6.88 3.86 16.57
CA LEU A 63 6.72 2.74 17.48
C LEU A 63 8.08 2.24 18.04
N PRO A 64 8.10 1.63 19.23
CA PRO A 64 9.23 0.82 19.67
C PRO A 64 9.57 -0.27 18.64
N ARG A 65 10.84 -0.66 18.52
CA ARG A 65 11.30 -1.57 17.46
C ARG A 65 10.51 -2.87 17.39
N ASN A 66 10.21 -3.48 18.52
CA ASN A 66 9.44 -4.73 18.59
C ASN A 66 7.99 -4.54 18.11
N GLN A 67 7.36 -3.43 18.41
CA GLN A 67 6.00 -3.12 17.97
C GLN A 67 5.97 -2.74 16.47
N ALA A 68 6.96 -1.97 15.99
CA ALA A 68 7.12 -1.69 14.58
C ALA A 68 7.26 -2.98 13.75
N PHE A 69 8.09 -3.91 14.22
CA PHE A 69 8.24 -5.21 13.57
C PHE A 69 6.93 -6.01 13.58
N ARG A 70 6.23 -6.07 14.74
CA ARG A 70 4.92 -6.73 14.83
C ARG A 70 3.88 -6.12 13.89
N ALA A 71 3.85 -4.80 13.74
CA ALA A 71 2.95 -4.12 12.82
C ALA A 71 3.22 -4.53 11.36
N MET A 72 4.49 -4.52 10.94
CA MET A 72 4.88 -4.91 9.59
C MET A 72 4.61 -6.39 9.31
N VAL A 73 4.94 -7.28 10.23
CA VAL A 73 4.64 -8.72 10.12
C VAL A 73 3.13 -8.95 10.10
N GLY A 74 2.38 -8.22 10.94
CA GLY A 74 0.92 -8.27 10.96
C GLY A 74 0.30 -7.83 9.63
N PHE A 75 0.83 -6.77 9.01
CA PHE A 75 0.42 -6.34 7.67
C PHE A 75 0.67 -7.43 6.62
N LEU A 76 1.88 -8.00 6.57
CA LEU A 76 2.23 -9.04 5.61
C LEU A 76 1.39 -10.31 5.82
N ALA A 77 1.23 -10.76 7.06
CA ALA A 77 0.43 -11.95 7.36
C ALA A 77 -1.06 -11.76 7.04
N ALA A 78 -1.64 -10.61 7.37
CA ALA A 78 -3.00 -10.27 7.01
C ALA A 78 -3.16 -10.11 5.49
N GLY A 79 -2.12 -9.63 4.79
CA GLY A 79 -2.08 -9.59 3.33
C GLY A 79 -2.13 -10.99 2.70
N MET A 80 -1.38 -11.94 3.24
CA MET A 80 -1.47 -13.34 2.80
C MET A 80 -2.88 -13.91 3.01
N LEU A 81 -3.52 -13.58 4.14
CA LEU A 81 -4.91 -13.97 4.39
C LEU A 81 -5.86 -13.33 3.39
N GLY A 82 -5.75 -12.01 3.15
CA GLY A 82 -6.60 -11.30 2.18
C GLY A 82 -6.50 -11.88 0.77
N LEU A 83 -5.28 -12.15 0.31
CA LEU A 83 -5.03 -12.81 -0.98
C LEU A 83 -5.67 -14.21 -1.02
N THR A 84 -5.50 -15.01 0.03
CA THR A 84 -6.10 -16.36 0.11
C THR A 84 -7.62 -16.31 0.08
N LEU A 85 -8.24 -15.35 0.78
CA LEU A 85 -9.69 -15.17 0.77
C LEU A 85 -10.20 -14.84 -0.64
N HIS A 86 -9.55 -13.92 -1.35
CA HIS A 86 -9.92 -13.59 -2.73
C HIS A 86 -9.80 -14.81 -3.66
N MET A 87 -8.69 -15.54 -3.58
CA MET A 87 -8.50 -16.76 -4.37
C MET A 87 -9.52 -17.87 -4.04
N ALA A 88 -10.06 -17.88 -2.82
CA ALA A 88 -11.15 -18.76 -2.41
C ALA A 88 -12.53 -18.24 -2.87
N GLY A 89 -12.60 -17.16 -3.63
CA GLY A 89 -13.86 -16.56 -4.11
C GLY A 89 -14.61 -15.74 -3.05
N ILE A 90 -13.96 -15.43 -1.92
CA ILE A 90 -14.56 -14.61 -0.86
C ILE A 90 -14.25 -13.14 -1.16
N GLY A 91 -15.23 -12.43 -1.72
CA GLY A 91 -15.12 -11.00 -2.00
C GLY A 91 -15.28 -10.15 -0.75
N LEU A 92 -14.45 -9.10 -0.61
CA LEU A 92 -14.60 -8.10 0.47
C LEU A 92 -15.45 -6.89 0.04
N GLY A 93 -15.92 -6.86 -1.20
CA GLY A 93 -16.60 -5.70 -1.79
C GLY A 93 -15.75 -4.43 -1.74
N MET A 94 -15.93 -3.54 -2.68
CA MET A 94 -15.29 -2.21 -2.68
C MET A 94 -13.78 -2.21 -2.30
N THR A 95 -13.03 -3.24 -2.70
CA THR A 95 -11.62 -3.46 -2.27
C THR A 95 -10.73 -2.25 -2.58
N GLU A 96 -10.87 -1.68 -3.77
CA GLU A 96 -10.17 -0.46 -4.21
C GLU A 96 -10.42 0.72 -3.26
N ALA A 97 -11.69 0.93 -2.86
CA ALA A 97 -12.05 1.99 -1.92
C ALA A 97 -11.46 1.73 -0.52
N LEU A 98 -11.40 0.48 -0.07
CA LEU A 98 -10.80 0.11 1.21
C LEU A 98 -9.28 0.30 1.20
N VAL A 99 -8.60 -0.04 0.10
CA VAL A 99 -7.19 0.26 -0.12
C VAL A 99 -6.96 1.78 -0.07
N ALA A 100 -7.71 2.55 -0.85
CA ALA A 100 -7.60 4.01 -0.87
C ALA A 100 -7.89 4.66 0.49
N ALA A 101 -8.91 4.18 1.22
CA ALA A 101 -9.21 4.61 2.58
C ALA A 101 -8.05 4.33 3.53
N SER A 102 -7.36 3.20 3.40
CA SER A 102 -6.19 2.88 4.21
C SER A 102 -5.04 3.86 3.99
N VAL A 103 -4.81 4.32 2.74
CA VAL A 103 -3.82 5.35 2.40
C VAL A 103 -4.18 6.68 3.05
N LEU A 104 -5.45 7.10 2.93
CA LEU A 104 -5.96 8.31 3.55
C LEU A 104 -5.78 8.28 5.07
N LEU A 105 -6.21 7.20 5.72
CA LEU A 105 -6.10 7.03 7.17
C LEU A 105 -4.64 6.98 7.64
N ALA A 106 -3.74 6.33 6.90
CA ALA A 106 -2.31 6.34 7.20
C ALA A 106 -1.73 7.75 7.11
N GLY A 107 -2.12 8.53 6.09
CA GLY A 107 -1.74 9.93 5.95
C GLY A 107 -2.23 10.78 7.12
N LEU A 108 -3.51 10.70 7.47
CA LEU A 108 -4.10 11.41 8.61
C LEU A 108 -3.43 10.99 9.93
N ALA A 109 -3.18 9.69 10.13
CA ALA A 109 -2.47 9.18 11.30
C ALA A 109 -1.06 9.77 11.42
N LEU A 110 -0.35 10.00 10.33
CA LEU A 110 0.95 10.69 10.33
C LEU A 110 0.83 12.12 10.82
N LEU A 111 -0.21 12.84 10.46
CA LEU A 111 -0.42 14.24 10.88
C LEU A 111 -0.71 14.36 12.39
N ILE A 112 -1.43 13.38 12.97
CA ILE A 112 -1.83 13.36 14.38
C ILE A 112 -1.08 12.32 15.23
N ALA A 113 -0.04 11.72 14.71
CA ALA A 113 0.56 10.46 15.19
C ALA A 113 0.95 10.40 16.68
N LYS A 114 1.19 11.54 17.36
CA LYS A 114 1.37 11.57 18.82
C LYS A 114 0.10 11.20 19.62
N ARG A 115 -1.07 11.17 18.93
CA ARG A 115 -2.38 10.88 19.51
C ARG A 115 -2.90 9.48 19.16
N VAL A 116 -2.21 8.76 18.28
CA VAL A 116 -2.62 7.41 17.89
C VAL A 116 -1.94 6.39 18.78
N SER A 117 -2.72 5.54 19.42
CA SER A 117 -2.18 4.50 20.31
C SER A 117 -1.50 3.37 19.50
N ALA A 118 -0.52 2.71 20.12
CA ALA A 118 0.18 1.60 19.49
C ALA A 118 -0.76 0.43 19.12
N PRO A 119 -1.72 0.01 19.94
CA PRO A 119 -2.70 -1.01 19.55
C PRO A 119 -3.53 -0.61 18.34
N ALA A 120 -3.94 0.66 18.24
CA ALA A 120 -4.70 1.15 17.09
C ALA A 120 -3.86 1.09 15.79
N LEU A 121 -2.56 1.43 15.88
CA LEU A 121 -1.66 1.29 14.73
C LEU A 121 -1.47 -0.17 14.33
N LEU A 122 -1.27 -1.10 15.28
CA LEU A 122 -1.14 -2.52 14.96
C LEU A 122 -2.40 -3.07 14.28
N ALA A 123 -3.58 -2.72 14.79
CA ALA A 123 -4.85 -3.11 14.18
C ALA A 123 -5.02 -2.49 12.78
N GLY A 124 -4.68 -1.22 12.61
CA GLY A 124 -4.72 -0.53 11.32
C GLY A 124 -3.80 -1.18 10.28
N PHE A 125 -2.59 -1.59 10.67
CA PHE A 125 -1.68 -2.33 9.79
C PHE A 125 -2.26 -3.68 9.36
N ALA A 126 -2.84 -4.44 10.29
CA ALA A 126 -3.44 -5.73 9.97
C ALA A 126 -4.65 -5.59 9.04
N LEU A 127 -5.56 -4.63 9.31
CA LEU A 127 -6.71 -4.37 8.46
C LEU A 127 -6.29 -3.88 7.06
N ALA A 128 -5.34 -2.95 6.98
CA ALA A 128 -4.83 -2.50 5.69
C ALA A 128 -4.17 -3.67 4.94
N GLY A 129 -3.38 -4.51 5.62
CA GLY A 129 -2.79 -5.70 5.03
C GLY A 129 -3.83 -6.60 4.39
N LEU A 130 -4.93 -6.86 5.07
CA LEU A 130 -6.04 -7.69 4.57
C LEU A 130 -6.59 -7.14 3.24
N PHE A 131 -6.86 -5.85 3.16
CA PHE A 131 -7.43 -5.22 1.96
C PHE A 131 -6.42 -5.16 0.81
N HIS A 132 -5.17 -4.75 1.09
CA HIS A 132 -4.10 -4.74 0.09
C HIS A 132 -3.81 -6.14 -0.45
N GLY A 133 -3.76 -7.15 0.42
CA GLY A 133 -3.57 -8.54 0.01
C GLY A 133 -4.71 -9.06 -0.86
N HIS A 134 -5.95 -8.70 -0.53
CA HIS A 134 -7.11 -9.04 -1.33
C HIS A 134 -7.03 -8.43 -2.74
N ALA A 135 -6.63 -7.15 -2.86
CA ALA A 135 -6.41 -6.49 -4.14
C ALA A 135 -5.27 -7.14 -4.94
N PHE A 136 -4.17 -7.51 -4.29
CA PHE A 136 -3.03 -8.16 -4.96
C PHE A 136 -3.36 -9.52 -5.58
N ALA A 137 -4.40 -10.20 -5.14
CA ALA A 137 -4.80 -11.49 -5.68
C ALA A 137 -5.20 -11.42 -7.16
N GLU A 138 -5.74 -10.29 -7.62
CA GLU A 138 -6.21 -10.12 -9.00
C GLU A 138 -5.13 -10.42 -10.05
N ALA A 139 -3.86 -10.11 -9.73
CA ALA A 139 -2.74 -10.34 -10.63
C ALA A 139 -2.37 -11.82 -10.83
N VAL A 140 -2.90 -12.73 -10.01
CA VAL A 140 -2.53 -14.15 -10.01
C VAL A 140 -3.73 -15.10 -10.03
N ILE A 141 -4.95 -14.58 -10.20
CA ILE A 141 -6.15 -15.43 -10.35
C ILE A 141 -5.97 -16.31 -11.59
N GLY A 142 -6.09 -17.62 -11.39
CA GLY A 142 -5.95 -18.61 -12.46
C GLY A 142 -4.50 -19.02 -12.78
N ALA A 143 -3.49 -18.42 -12.13
CA ALA A 143 -2.11 -18.87 -12.29
C ALA A 143 -1.87 -20.22 -11.58
N GLU A 144 -0.84 -20.93 -11.99
CA GLU A 144 -0.40 -22.16 -11.33
C GLU A 144 0.27 -21.89 -9.98
N ALA A 145 0.38 -22.92 -9.14
CA ALA A 145 0.91 -22.80 -7.76
C ALA A 145 2.33 -22.21 -7.72
N THR A 146 3.22 -22.60 -8.63
CA THR A 146 4.62 -22.13 -8.64
C THR A 146 4.75 -20.61 -8.89
N PRO A 147 4.13 -20.03 -9.93
CA PRO A 147 4.07 -18.57 -10.10
C PRO A 147 3.42 -17.85 -8.91
N ILE A 148 2.36 -18.41 -8.31
CA ILE A 148 1.70 -17.80 -7.14
C ILE A 148 2.64 -17.73 -5.95
N LEU A 149 3.33 -18.83 -5.61
CA LEU A 149 4.30 -18.84 -4.50
C LEU A 149 5.44 -17.85 -4.72
N ALA A 150 5.95 -17.76 -5.96
CA ALA A 150 6.97 -16.79 -6.32
C ALA A 150 6.47 -15.34 -6.23
N TYR A 151 5.22 -15.09 -6.63
CA TYR A 151 4.55 -13.80 -6.49
C TYR A 151 4.44 -13.38 -5.02
N LEU A 152 4.00 -14.27 -4.15
CA LEU A 152 3.91 -14.03 -2.71
C LEU A 152 5.28 -13.70 -2.10
N ALA A 153 6.33 -14.40 -2.52
CA ALA A 153 7.70 -14.10 -2.08
C ALA A 153 8.15 -12.71 -2.55
N GLY A 154 7.90 -12.36 -3.81
CA GLY A 154 8.19 -11.03 -4.36
C GLY A 154 7.44 -9.91 -3.62
N LEU A 155 6.13 -10.11 -3.37
CA LEU A 155 5.33 -9.19 -2.56
C LEU A 155 5.92 -8.99 -1.16
N ALA A 156 6.22 -10.08 -0.44
CA ALA A 156 6.75 -9.98 0.92
C ALA A 156 8.09 -9.24 0.96
N VAL A 157 8.98 -9.52 0.01
CA VAL A 157 10.29 -8.87 -0.09
C VAL A 157 10.15 -7.37 -0.35
N VAL A 158 9.39 -6.97 -1.37
CA VAL A 158 9.31 -5.55 -1.74
C VAL A 158 8.52 -4.73 -0.71
N GLN A 159 7.42 -5.24 -0.18
CA GLN A 159 6.64 -4.56 0.86
C GLN A 159 7.47 -4.40 2.14
N GLY A 160 8.16 -5.45 2.57
CA GLY A 160 9.07 -5.39 3.71
C GLY A 160 10.19 -4.38 3.49
N ALA A 161 10.85 -4.40 2.32
CA ALA A 161 11.93 -3.49 1.97
C ALA A 161 11.47 -2.02 1.95
N LEU A 162 10.32 -1.72 1.34
CA LEU A 162 9.76 -0.36 1.28
C LEU A 162 9.41 0.16 2.68
N MET A 163 8.70 -0.63 3.50
CA MET A 163 8.34 -0.24 4.86
C MET A 163 9.58 -0.05 5.74
N LEU A 164 10.56 -0.98 5.69
CA LEU A 164 11.80 -0.89 6.47
C LEU A 164 12.64 0.29 6.03
N GLY A 165 12.76 0.54 4.73
CA GLY A 165 13.49 1.68 4.17
C GLY A 165 12.89 3.01 4.59
N ALA A 166 11.57 3.16 4.47
CA ALA A 166 10.85 4.36 4.91
C ALA A 166 10.96 4.56 6.44
N MET A 167 10.86 3.49 7.22
CA MET A 167 11.08 3.53 8.68
C MET A 167 12.49 3.97 9.02
N ALA A 168 13.52 3.43 8.36
CA ALA A 168 14.92 3.78 8.61
C ALA A 168 15.19 5.25 8.29
N LEU A 169 14.68 5.75 7.16
CA LEU A 169 14.76 7.16 6.79
C LEU A 169 14.07 8.08 7.81
N ALA A 170 12.89 7.68 8.27
CA ALA A 170 12.12 8.47 9.23
C ALA A 170 12.75 8.47 10.64
N ARG A 171 13.54 7.47 10.99
CA ARG A 171 14.27 7.42 12.28
C ARG A 171 15.53 8.29 12.29
N GLN A 172 16.01 8.79 11.17
CA GLN A 172 17.11 9.76 11.13
C GLN A 172 16.60 11.11 11.64
N SER A 173 17.06 11.52 12.83
CA SER A 173 16.54 12.68 13.60
C SER A 173 16.47 14.00 12.81
N SER A 174 17.42 14.26 11.93
CA SER A 174 17.47 15.47 11.10
C SER A 174 16.33 15.55 10.05
N ARG A 175 15.79 14.41 9.63
CA ARG A 175 14.75 14.32 8.59
C ARG A 175 13.34 14.10 9.14
N ALA A 176 13.20 13.52 10.32
CA ALA A 176 11.90 13.14 10.89
C ALA A 176 10.94 14.33 11.04
N ARG A 177 11.47 15.52 11.32
CA ARG A 177 10.66 16.73 11.61
C ARG A 177 9.81 17.18 10.44
N TRP A 178 10.31 17.09 9.22
CA TRP A 178 9.60 17.52 8.02
C TRP A 178 9.08 16.33 7.19
N LEU A 179 9.76 15.19 7.20
CA LEU A 179 9.36 14.01 6.42
C LEU A 179 7.98 13.50 6.83
N ARG A 180 7.71 13.46 8.12
CA ARG A 180 6.45 12.97 8.66
C ARG A 180 5.23 13.81 8.24
N PRO A 181 5.19 15.14 8.45
CA PRO A 181 4.06 15.95 8.00
C PRO A 181 3.96 16.00 6.47
N ALA A 182 5.08 16.02 5.73
CA ALA A 182 5.07 15.99 4.27
C ALA A 182 4.47 14.69 3.74
N MET A 183 4.91 13.54 4.26
CA MET A 183 4.35 12.23 3.91
C MET A 183 2.88 12.13 4.33
N GLY A 184 2.53 12.67 5.50
CA GLY A 184 1.15 12.69 5.98
C GLY A 184 0.24 13.48 5.03
N ALA A 185 0.64 14.66 4.62
CA ALA A 185 -0.12 15.48 3.66
C ALA A 185 -0.21 14.79 2.29
N ALA A 186 0.91 14.29 1.76
CA ALA A 186 0.95 13.62 0.47
C ALA A 186 0.06 12.35 0.44
N ALA A 187 0.18 11.49 1.45
CA ALA A 187 -0.63 10.28 1.55
C ALA A 187 -2.12 10.60 1.76
N SER A 188 -2.46 11.63 2.56
CA SER A 188 -3.86 12.04 2.73
C SER A 188 -4.48 12.54 1.44
N LEU A 189 -3.77 13.37 0.67
CA LEU A 189 -4.25 13.89 -0.61
C LEU A 189 -4.38 12.77 -1.66
N ALA A 190 -3.35 11.90 -1.77
CA ALA A 190 -3.38 10.76 -2.67
C ALA A 190 -4.51 9.80 -2.31
N GLY A 191 -4.63 9.41 -1.04
CA GLY A 191 -5.68 8.53 -0.57
C GLY A 191 -7.09 9.07 -0.78
N ALA A 192 -7.30 10.39 -0.56
CA ALA A 192 -8.58 11.02 -0.87
C ALA A 192 -8.90 10.99 -2.37
N GLY A 193 -7.89 11.25 -3.23
CA GLY A 193 -8.05 11.18 -4.68
C GLY A 193 -8.38 9.77 -5.16
N PHE A 194 -7.63 8.75 -4.72
CA PHE A 194 -7.90 7.34 -5.04
C PHE A 194 -9.28 6.90 -4.55
N PHE A 195 -9.67 7.34 -3.34
CA PHE A 195 -10.97 6.99 -2.77
C PHE A 195 -12.13 7.53 -3.60
N VAL A 196 -12.04 8.78 -4.04
CA VAL A 196 -13.05 9.37 -4.94
C VAL A 196 -13.13 8.60 -6.24
N VAL A 197 -11.97 8.28 -6.87
CA VAL A 197 -11.95 7.49 -8.11
C VAL A 197 -12.59 6.11 -7.91
N ALA A 198 -12.28 5.42 -6.81
CA ALA A 198 -12.84 4.09 -6.51
C ALA A 198 -14.36 4.10 -6.25
N LEU A 199 -14.97 5.27 -5.95
CA LEU A 199 -16.41 5.40 -5.74
C LEU A 199 -17.17 5.76 -7.01
N VAL A 200 -16.51 6.37 -8.02
CA VAL A 200 -17.18 6.86 -9.24
C VAL A 200 -16.83 6.03 -10.48
N GLY A 201 -15.82 5.16 -10.41
CA GLY A 201 -15.39 4.23 -11.47
C GLY A 201 -16.01 2.88 -11.29
#